data_fcee06f1e30cbb555f8d4f7afa83a126
#
_entry.id   fcee06f1e30cbb555f8d4f7afa83a126
#
_cell.length_a   1.000
_cell.length_b   1.000
_cell.length_c   1.000
_cell.angle_alpha   90.00
_cell.angle_beta   90.00
_cell.angle_gamma   90.00
#
_symmetry.space_group_name_H-M   'P 1'
#
loop_
_entity.id
_entity.type
_entity.pdbx_description
1 polymer ?
#
loop_
_entity_poly.entity_id
_entity_poly.type
_entity_poly.pdbx_seq_one_letter_code
_entity_poly.pdbx_strand_id
1 'polypeptide(L)'
;MKNHKVRQIVLPLITAMIWGSSFVTQSLSAGHIGCFSFGTMRAVPAALFLFLLVCVMRRLHPREKYSAEQKKTLLRAGLICGTLLTAAISFQQFGLESTSAGKAGFISALYIVLVPVFGMFFGKKTSGRVWLFVAVAVAGLYFLCVNGEDGAGFSRGDLSVFLCAVLFAFQIIAVDHYVGKVDGMELSCAQFVVIPSLSHRQMARHQPICSVL
;
A
#
# COMPACT_ATOMS: atom_id res chain seq x y z
N MET A 1 -7.62 3.96 30.77
CA MET A 1 -7.82 2.70 30.01
C MET A 1 -8.92 2.78 28.94
N LYS A 2 -10.07 3.43 29.17
CA LYS A 2 -11.20 3.52 28.21
C LYS A 2 -10.84 4.25 26.92
N ASN A 3 -10.12 5.37 26.98
CA ASN A 3 -9.72 6.17 25.81
C ASN A 3 -8.72 5.45 24.88
N HIS A 4 -7.90 4.55 25.41
CA HIS A 4 -6.93 3.80 24.60
C HIS A 4 -7.63 2.77 23.70
N LYS A 5 -8.63 2.07 24.22
CA LYS A 5 -9.43 1.10 23.46
C LYS A 5 -10.26 1.77 22.35
N VAL A 6 -10.90 2.91 22.68
CA VAL A 6 -11.67 3.70 21.68
C VAL A 6 -10.76 4.15 20.54
N ARG A 7 -9.58 4.68 20.84
CA ARG A 7 -8.61 5.12 19.83
C ARG A 7 -8.12 3.96 18.94
N GLN A 8 -7.94 2.77 19.51
CA GLN A 8 -7.51 1.57 18.76
C GLN A 8 -8.59 1.06 17.78
N ILE A 9 -9.85 1.38 18.00
CA ILE A 9 -10.95 0.99 17.12
C ILE A 9 -11.27 2.12 16.12
N VAL A 10 -11.38 3.35 16.58
CA VAL A 10 -11.83 4.48 15.77
C VAL A 10 -10.81 4.86 14.70
N LEU A 11 -9.51 4.90 15.03
CA LEU A 11 -8.48 5.24 14.05
C LEU A 11 -8.40 4.27 12.87
N PRO A 12 -8.36 2.94 13.05
CA PRO A 12 -8.39 2.00 11.93
C PRO A 12 -9.68 2.09 11.12
N LEU A 13 -10.82 2.36 11.76
CA LEU A 13 -12.11 2.50 11.06
C LEU A 13 -12.09 3.73 10.13
N ILE A 14 -11.65 4.87 10.62
CA ILE A 14 -11.48 6.10 9.81
C ILE A 14 -10.51 5.84 8.66
N THR A 15 -9.37 5.20 8.95
CA THR A 15 -8.38 4.84 7.92
C THR A 15 -8.97 3.94 6.85
N ALA A 16 -9.76 2.93 7.24
CA ALA A 16 -10.42 2.04 6.31
C ALA A 16 -11.46 2.77 5.43
N MET A 17 -12.22 3.71 6.00
CA MET A 17 -13.17 4.53 5.24
C MET A 17 -12.45 5.43 4.22
N ILE A 18 -11.37 6.11 4.63
CA ILE A 18 -10.55 6.95 3.74
C ILE A 18 -9.94 6.10 2.63
N TRP A 19 -9.42 4.93 2.97
CA TRP A 19 -8.80 4.04 1.99
C TRP A 19 -9.83 3.45 1.03
N GLY A 20 -10.99 3.02 1.54
CA GLY A 20 -12.09 2.53 0.71
C GLY A 20 -12.59 3.59 -0.28
N SER A 21 -12.78 4.84 0.17
CA SER A 21 -13.18 5.94 -0.71
C SER A 21 -12.12 6.25 -1.78
N SER A 22 -10.84 6.01 -1.50
CA SER A 22 -9.76 6.22 -2.46
C SER A 22 -9.85 5.26 -3.66
N PHE A 23 -10.41 4.06 -3.51
CA PHE A 23 -10.64 3.13 -4.63
C PHE A 23 -11.63 3.69 -5.65
N VAL A 24 -12.67 4.37 -5.20
CA VAL A 24 -13.64 5.03 -6.10
C VAL A 24 -12.95 6.11 -6.92
N THR A 25 -12.16 6.97 -6.28
CA THR A 25 -11.39 8.01 -6.97
C THR A 25 -10.37 7.42 -7.96
N GLN A 26 -9.71 6.34 -7.58
CA GLN A 26 -8.77 5.62 -8.45
C GLN A 26 -9.46 5.01 -9.66
N SER A 27 -10.62 4.39 -9.45
CA SER A 27 -11.43 3.79 -10.54
C SER A 27 -11.93 4.84 -11.52
N LEU A 28 -12.38 6.00 -11.03
CA LEU A 28 -12.80 7.12 -11.89
C LEU A 28 -11.63 7.72 -12.69
N SER A 29 -10.40 7.63 -12.18
CA SER A 29 -9.20 8.12 -12.85
C SER A 29 -8.61 7.08 -13.81
N ALA A 30 -8.96 5.81 -13.65
CA ALA A 30 -8.47 4.72 -14.48
C ALA A 30 -8.95 4.93 -15.94
N GLY A 31 -8.05 4.76 -16.89
CA GLY A 31 -8.32 5.00 -18.31
C GLY A 31 -8.24 6.46 -18.77
N HIS A 32 -8.27 7.45 -17.84
CA HIS A 32 -8.13 8.88 -18.18
C HIS A 32 -6.75 9.42 -17.85
N ILE A 33 -6.13 8.94 -16.79
CA ILE A 33 -4.81 9.36 -16.33
C ILE A 33 -3.93 8.12 -16.21
N GLY A 34 -2.76 8.14 -16.87
CA GLY A 34 -1.81 7.04 -16.78
C GLY A 34 -1.44 6.69 -15.32
N CYS A 35 -1.31 5.40 -15.03
CA CYS A 35 -1.10 4.88 -13.68
C CYS A 35 0.08 5.53 -12.93
N PHE A 36 1.16 5.84 -13.63
CA PHE A 36 2.34 6.49 -13.05
C PHE A 36 2.12 7.98 -12.76
N SER A 37 1.36 8.68 -13.63
CA SER A 37 0.99 10.08 -13.44
C SER A 37 0.10 10.22 -12.21
N PHE A 38 -0.92 9.37 -12.08
CA PHE A 38 -1.80 9.36 -10.92
C PHE A 38 -1.04 9.03 -9.62
N GLY A 39 -0.15 8.03 -9.67
CA GLY A 39 0.71 7.67 -8.54
C GLY A 39 1.58 8.84 -8.07
N THR A 40 2.19 9.57 -9.01
CA THR A 40 3.03 10.74 -8.71
C THR A 40 2.22 11.89 -8.14
N MET A 41 1.08 12.24 -8.75
CA MET A 41 0.19 13.31 -8.27
C MET A 41 -0.29 13.09 -6.83
N ARG A 42 -0.51 11.85 -6.44
CA ARG A 42 -0.91 11.47 -5.08
C ARG A 42 0.27 11.45 -4.11
N ALA A 43 1.43 10.97 -4.55
CA ALA A 43 2.59 10.75 -3.69
C ALA A 43 3.31 12.07 -3.33
N VAL A 44 3.35 13.06 -4.21
CA VAL A 44 4.02 14.34 -3.96
C VAL A 44 3.38 15.11 -2.79
N PRO A 45 2.06 15.37 -2.76
CA PRO A 45 1.43 16.02 -1.61
C PRO A 45 1.57 15.20 -0.32
N ALA A 46 1.48 13.87 -0.40
CA ALA A 46 1.65 13.01 0.76
C ALA A 46 3.08 13.06 1.31
N ALA A 47 4.10 13.03 0.45
CA ALA A 47 5.50 13.18 0.84
C ALA A 47 5.76 14.53 1.51
N LEU A 48 5.22 15.62 0.93
CA LEU A 48 5.35 16.97 1.49
C LEU A 48 4.69 17.07 2.87
N PHE A 49 3.46 16.56 2.99
CA PHE A 49 2.75 16.53 4.27
C PHE A 49 3.52 15.75 5.34
N LEU A 50 3.98 14.55 5.01
CA LEU A 50 4.77 13.72 5.94
C LEU A 50 6.09 14.39 6.32
N PHE A 51 6.76 15.04 5.36
CA PHE A 51 7.98 15.78 5.64
C PHE A 51 7.73 16.93 6.63
N LEU A 52 6.69 17.73 6.40
CA LEU A 52 6.31 18.81 7.31
C LEU A 52 5.94 18.26 8.69
N LEU A 53 5.19 17.16 8.74
CA LEU A 53 4.81 16.50 9.99
C LEU A 53 6.04 16.02 10.77
N VAL A 54 7.00 15.37 10.10
CA VAL A 54 8.27 14.94 10.71
C VAL A 54 9.05 16.16 11.24
N CYS A 55 9.12 17.27 10.49
CA CYS A 55 9.78 18.49 10.94
C CYS A 55 9.13 19.08 12.18
N VAL A 56 7.80 19.15 12.22
CA VAL A 56 7.04 19.65 13.39
C VAL A 56 7.25 18.74 14.58
N MET A 57 7.12 17.42 14.40
CA MET A 57 7.29 16.46 15.49
C MET A 57 8.71 16.47 16.06
N ARG A 58 9.74 16.63 15.22
CA ARG A 58 11.12 16.78 15.68
C ARG A 58 11.35 18.07 16.46
N ARG A 59 10.61 19.16 16.17
CA ARG A 59 10.68 20.41 16.95
C ARG A 59 9.96 20.29 18.29
N LEU A 60 8.79 19.64 18.31
CA LEU A 60 8.00 19.46 19.53
C LEU A 60 8.60 18.42 20.48
N HIS A 61 9.18 17.37 19.95
CA HIS A 61 9.82 16.27 20.66
C HIS A 61 11.24 16.06 20.14
N PRO A 62 12.21 16.86 20.61
CA PRO A 62 13.60 16.71 20.19
C PRO A 62 14.10 15.30 20.51
N ARG A 63 14.53 14.58 19.50
CA ARG A 63 15.13 13.25 19.61
C ARG A 63 16.63 13.35 19.35
N GLU A 64 17.37 12.37 19.86
CA GLU A 64 18.77 12.24 19.54
C GLU A 64 19.00 12.11 18.03
N LYS A 65 20.08 12.70 17.55
CA LYS A 65 20.44 12.61 16.12
C LYS A 65 20.81 11.17 15.79
N TYR A 66 20.28 10.67 14.71
CA TYR A 66 20.64 9.35 14.21
C TYR A 66 22.14 9.22 14.01
N SER A 67 22.68 8.09 14.44
CA SER A 67 24.03 7.66 14.10
C SER A 67 24.15 7.45 12.58
N ALA A 68 25.38 7.40 12.06
CA ALA A 68 25.63 7.12 10.65
C ALA A 68 25.00 5.79 10.19
N GLU A 69 25.05 4.78 11.05
CA GLU A 69 24.43 3.46 10.83
C GLU A 69 22.90 3.52 10.74
N GLN A 70 22.25 4.27 11.64
CA GLN A 70 20.80 4.44 11.64
C GLN A 70 20.32 5.19 10.39
N LYS A 71 21.06 6.21 9.93
CA LYS A 71 20.77 6.92 8.67
C LYS A 71 20.87 5.98 7.47
N LYS A 72 21.90 5.14 7.43
CA LYS A 72 22.07 4.14 6.36
C LYS A 72 20.94 3.11 6.39
N THR A 73 20.50 2.70 7.57
CA THR A 73 19.37 1.79 7.77
C THR A 73 18.06 2.43 7.30
N LEU A 74 17.81 3.71 7.65
CA LEU A 74 16.64 4.44 7.21
C LEU A 74 16.59 4.59 5.68
N LEU A 75 17.73 4.90 5.05
CA LEU A 75 17.82 5.00 3.60
C LEU A 75 17.53 3.65 2.92
N ARG A 76 18.15 2.58 3.39
CA ARG A 76 17.91 1.22 2.86
C ARG A 76 16.45 0.80 3.05
N ALA A 77 15.89 1.02 4.24
CA ALA A 77 14.51 0.72 4.55
C ALA A 77 13.55 1.52 3.66
N GLY A 78 13.79 2.83 3.50
CA GLY A 78 13.01 3.70 2.61
C GLY A 78 13.05 3.23 1.15
N LEU A 79 14.20 2.84 0.65
CA LEU A 79 14.35 2.31 -0.71
C LEU A 79 13.61 0.98 -0.90
N ILE A 80 13.80 0.02 0.00
CA ILE A 80 13.16 -1.30 -0.10
C ILE A 80 11.65 -1.17 0.04
N CYS A 81 11.18 -0.54 1.11
CA CYS A 81 9.76 -0.41 1.36
C CYS A 81 9.08 0.52 0.33
N GLY A 82 9.77 1.58 -0.12
CA GLY A 82 9.26 2.50 -1.13
C GLY A 82 9.17 1.87 -2.52
N THR A 83 10.13 1.04 -2.92
CA THR A 83 10.06 0.28 -4.17
C THR A 83 8.93 -0.74 -4.17
N LEU A 84 8.77 -1.51 -3.10
CA LEU A 84 7.66 -2.45 -2.94
C LEU A 84 6.31 -1.72 -2.99
N LEU A 85 6.21 -0.60 -2.29
CA LEU A 85 5.00 0.23 -2.27
C LEU A 85 4.68 0.81 -3.66
N THR A 86 5.70 1.32 -4.38
CA THR A 86 5.52 1.84 -5.74
C THR A 86 5.04 0.75 -6.70
N ALA A 87 5.65 -0.43 -6.65
CA ALA A 87 5.23 -1.56 -7.46
C ALA A 87 3.79 -1.99 -7.13
N ALA A 88 3.46 -2.12 -5.85
CA ALA A 88 2.11 -2.49 -5.40
C ALA A 88 1.05 -1.50 -5.93
N ILE A 89 1.27 -0.20 -5.77
CA ILE A 89 0.37 0.85 -6.24
C ILE A 89 0.23 0.82 -7.76
N SER A 90 1.31 0.56 -8.50
CA SER A 90 1.27 0.48 -9.96
C SER A 90 0.43 -0.70 -10.42
N PHE A 91 0.63 -1.89 -9.85
CA PHE A 91 -0.21 -3.06 -10.16
C PHE A 91 -1.68 -2.85 -9.77
N GLN A 92 -1.95 -2.14 -8.67
CA GLN A 92 -3.31 -1.80 -8.26
C GLN A 92 -3.99 -0.91 -9.30
N GLN A 93 -3.30 0.13 -9.77
CA GLN A 93 -3.86 1.06 -10.75
C GLN A 93 -4.09 0.40 -12.10
N PHE A 94 -3.15 -0.44 -12.58
CA PHE A 94 -3.35 -1.26 -13.77
C PHE A 94 -4.55 -2.20 -13.66
N GLY A 95 -4.74 -2.80 -12.49
CA GLY A 95 -5.87 -3.69 -12.26
C GLY A 95 -7.21 -2.96 -12.31
N LEU A 96 -7.27 -1.72 -11.82
CA LEU A 96 -8.47 -0.90 -11.82
C LEU A 96 -8.94 -0.45 -13.23
N GLU A 97 -8.09 -0.59 -14.26
CA GLU A 97 -8.49 -0.33 -15.65
C GLU A 97 -9.45 -1.40 -16.20
N SER A 98 -9.47 -2.60 -15.59
CA SER A 98 -10.26 -3.75 -16.06
C SER A 98 -10.93 -4.55 -14.94
N THR A 99 -11.07 -3.97 -13.75
CA THR A 99 -11.72 -4.56 -12.58
C THR A 99 -12.49 -3.48 -11.83
N SER A 100 -13.68 -3.81 -11.30
CA SER A 100 -14.46 -2.88 -10.51
C SER A 100 -13.78 -2.46 -9.20
N ALA A 101 -14.07 -1.24 -8.73
CA ALA A 101 -13.49 -0.70 -7.50
C ALA A 101 -13.75 -1.60 -6.27
N GLY A 102 -14.96 -2.17 -6.18
CA GLY A 102 -15.34 -3.09 -5.11
C GLY A 102 -14.52 -4.37 -5.12
N LYS A 103 -14.39 -5.00 -6.29
CA LYS A 103 -13.61 -6.23 -6.49
C LYS A 103 -12.12 -5.98 -6.24
N ALA A 104 -11.57 -4.87 -6.77
CA ALA A 104 -10.19 -4.47 -6.53
C ALA A 104 -9.91 -4.20 -5.05
N GLY A 105 -10.82 -3.51 -4.35
CA GLY A 105 -10.69 -3.27 -2.91
C GLY A 105 -10.65 -4.58 -2.12
N PHE A 106 -11.53 -5.52 -2.43
CA PHE A 106 -11.56 -6.82 -1.76
C PHE A 106 -10.30 -7.66 -2.04
N ILE A 107 -9.90 -7.79 -3.31
CA ILE A 107 -8.69 -8.53 -3.70
C ILE A 107 -7.46 -7.90 -3.06
N SER A 108 -7.35 -6.57 -3.06
CA SER A 108 -6.25 -5.88 -2.38
C SER A 108 -6.21 -6.21 -0.89
N ALA A 109 -7.36 -6.24 -0.22
CA ALA A 109 -7.46 -6.54 1.21
C ALA A 109 -6.96 -7.95 1.59
N LEU A 110 -6.78 -8.85 0.62
CA LEU A 110 -6.17 -10.17 0.86
C LEU A 110 -4.75 -10.08 1.42
N TYR A 111 -4.06 -8.91 1.31
CA TYR A 111 -2.77 -8.75 1.98
C TYR A 111 -2.86 -9.02 3.50
N ILE A 112 -4.02 -8.75 4.13
CA ILE A 112 -4.26 -9.01 5.57
C ILE A 112 -4.07 -10.49 5.89
N VAL A 113 -4.42 -11.37 4.94
CA VAL A 113 -4.26 -12.81 5.03
C VAL A 113 -2.86 -13.24 4.61
N LEU A 114 -2.32 -12.64 3.55
CA LEU A 114 -0.99 -12.97 3.01
C LEU A 114 0.14 -12.62 3.98
N VAL A 115 0.01 -11.53 4.75
CA VAL A 115 1.01 -11.12 5.75
C VAL A 115 1.30 -12.22 6.77
N PRO A 116 0.32 -12.79 7.48
CA PRO A 116 0.60 -13.89 8.42
C PRO A 116 1.04 -15.18 7.72
N VAL A 117 0.53 -15.46 6.51
CA VAL A 117 0.96 -16.63 5.72
C VAL A 117 2.44 -16.52 5.37
N PHE A 118 2.86 -15.41 4.79
CA PHE A 118 4.29 -15.18 4.48
C PHE A 118 5.13 -15.03 5.74
N GLY A 119 4.59 -14.46 6.82
CA GLY A 119 5.27 -14.35 8.10
C GLY A 119 5.70 -15.70 8.67
N MET A 120 4.95 -16.78 8.40
CA MET A 120 5.35 -18.13 8.82
C MET A 120 6.63 -18.60 8.13
N PHE A 121 6.84 -18.27 6.85
CA PHE A 121 8.09 -18.58 6.16
C PHE A 121 9.30 -17.85 6.76
N PHE A 122 9.07 -16.73 7.46
CA PHE A 122 10.07 -15.99 8.23
C PHE A 122 10.13 -16.41 9.71
N GLY A 123 9.57 -17.56 10.06
CA GLY A 123 9.60 -18.14 11.41
C GLY A 123 8.64 -17.49 12.42
N LYS A 124 7.71 -16.63 11.99
CA LYS A 124 6.67 -16.07 12.87
C LYS A 124 5.57 -17.11 13.10
N LYS A 125 5.28 -17.39 14.38
CA LYS A 125 4.18 -18.29 14.74
C LYS A 125 2.83 -17.61 14.49
N THR A 126 1.97 -18.23 13.71
CA THR A 126 0.63 -17.76 13.40
C THR A 126 -0.41 -18.49 14.23
N SER A 127 -1.33 -17.76 14.85
CA SER A 127 -2.42 -18.35 15.63
C SER A 127 -3.40 -19.11 14.73
N GLY A 128 -3.95 -20.23 15.21
CA GLY A 128 -4.97 -20.99 14.48
C GLY A 128 -6.19 -20.16 14.06
N ARG A 129 -6.52 -19.08 14.80
CA ARG A 129 -7.61 -18.16 14.45
C ARG A 129 -7.38 -17.46 13.10
N VAL A 130 -6.13 -17.23 12.71
CA VAL A 130 -5.80 -16.61 11.43
C VAL A 130 -6.28 -17.46 10.26
N TRP A 131 -6.19 -18.78 10.37
CA TRP A 131 -6.67 -19.71 9.33
C TRP A 131 -8.18 -19.65 9.13
N LEU A 132 -8.94 -19.38 10.20
CA LEU A 132 -10.38 -19.12 10.07
C LEU A 132 -10.63 -17.85 9.24
N PHE A 133 -9.90 -16.77 9.52
CA PHE A 133 -10.01 -15.53 8.73
C PHE A 133 -9.56 -15.71 7.27
N VAL A 134 -8.52 -16.53 7.03
CA VAL A 134 -8.11 -16.91 5.67
C VAL A 134 -9.26 -17.61 4.94
N ALA A 135 -9.89 -18.60 5.56
CA ALA A 135 -11.00 -19.33 4.95
C ALA A 135 -12.19 -18.40 4.62
N VAL A 136 -12.55 -17.51 5.55
CA VAL A 136 -13.63 -16.53 5.35
C VAL A 136 -13.27 -15.54 4.22
N ALA A 137 -12.03 -15.07 4.16
CA ALA A 137 -11.57 -14.15 3.10
C ALA A 137 -11.58 -14.85 1.73
N VAL A 138 -11.14 -16.10 1.63
CA VAL A 138 -11.17 -16.87 0.38
C VAL A 138 -12.61 -17.13 -0.05
N ALA A 139 -13.51 -17.48 0.87
CA ALA A 139 -14.93 -17.66 0.57
C ALA A 139 -15.55 -16.34 0.07
N GLY A 140 -15.26 -15.21 0.73
CA GLY A 140 -15.72 -13.90 0.29
C GLY A 140 -15.22 -13.54 -1.11
N LEU A 141 -13.95 -13.83 -1.42
CA LEU A 141 -13.38 -13.61 -2.76
C LEU A 141 -14.11 -14.49 -3.81
N TYR A 142 -14.37 -15.74 -3.49
CA TYR A 142 -15.10 -16.65 -4.36
C TYR A 142 -16.48 -16.08 -4.72
N PHE A 143 -17.28 -15.72 -3.71
CA PHE A 143 -18.60 -15.14 -3.93
C PHE A 143 -18.56 -13.84 -4.74
N LEU A 144 -17.56 -13.00 -4.50
CA LEU A 144 -17.38 -11.75 -5.23
C LEU A 144 -17.02 -11.98 -6.71
N CYS A 145 -16.18 -13.00 -6.98
CA CYS A 145 -15.78 -13.33 -8.35
C CYS A 145 -16.87 -14.06 -9.14
N VAL A 146 -17.74 -14.84 -8.48
CA VAL A 146 -18.78 -15.62 -9.14
C VAL A 146 -20.03 -14.77 -9.37
N ASN A 147 -20.40 -13.89 -8.42
CA ASN A 147 -21.62 -13.09 -8.47
C ASN A 147 -21.36 -11.61 -8.83
N GLY A 148 -20.12 -11.24 -9.20
CA GLY A 148 -19.80 -9.86 -9.57
C GLY A 148 -20.42 -9.43 -10.88
N GLU A 149 -20.76 -8.14 -11.01
CA GLU A 149 -21.37 -7.51 -12.19
C GLU A 149 -20.47 -7.62 -13.44
N ASP A 150 -19.16 -7.84 -13.26
CA ASP A 150 -18.15 -7.93 -14.33
C ASP A 150 -18.12 -9.30 -15.07
N GLY A 151 -19.11 -10.17 -14.84
CA GLY A 151 -19.17 -11.51 -15.40
C GLY A 151 -18.41 -12.56 -14.56
N ALA A 152 -18.82 -13.83 -14.73
CA ALA A 152 -18.21 -14.95 -14.01
C ALA A 152 -16.79 -15.20 -14.53
N GLY A 153 -15.78 -14.91 -13.70
CA GLY A 153 -14.40 -15.22 -14.02
C GLY A 153 -13.37 -14.32 -13.35
N PHE A 154 -12.13 -14.78 -13.41
CA PHE A 154 -10.96 -14.06 -12.92
C PHE A 154 -10.33 -13.29 -14.08
N SER A 155 -10.37 -11.97 -14.05
CA SER A 155 -9.87 -11.11 -15.12
C SER A 155 -8.35 -10.88 -15.02
N ARG A 156 -7.75 -10.34 -16.10
CA ARG A 156 -6.34 -9.87 -16.04
C ARG A 156 -6.15 -8.74 -15.02
N GLY A 157 -7.18 -7.90 -14.83
CA GLY A 157 -7.20 -6.87 -13.80
C GLY A 157 -7.16 -7.47 -12.40
N ASP A 158 -7.94 -8.52 -12.15
CA ASP A 158 -7.95 -9.21 -10.87
C ASP A 158 -6.58 -9.81 -10.53
N LEU A 159 -5.89 -10.38 -11.53
CA LEU A 159 -4.53 -10.87 -11.36
C LEU A 159 -3.56 -9.75 -10.98
N SER A 160 -3.66 -8.60 -11.63
CA SER A 160 -2.83 -7.42 -11.32
C SER A 160 -3.08 -6.95 -9.88
N VAL A 161 -4.33 -6.87 -9.46
CA VAL A 161 -4.69 -6.50 -8.08
C VAL A 161 -4.25 -7.56 -7.07
N PHE A 162 -4.28 -8.84 -7.43
CA PHE A 162 -3.74 -9.89 -6.57
C PHE A 162 -2.22 -9.77 -6.40
N LEU A 163 -1.48 -9.49 -7.48
CA LEU A 163 -0.04 -9.22 -7.39
C LEU A 163 0.24 -7.98 -6.52
N CYS A 164 -0.60 -6.95 -6.61
CA CYS A 164 -0.56 -5.81 -5.70
C CYS A 164 -0.70 -6.27 -4.23
N ALA A 165 -1.67 -7.13 -3.91
CA ALA A 165 -1.86 -7.65 -2.54
C ALA A 165 -0.63 -8.42 -2.03
N VAL A 166 0.02 -9.21 -2.88
CA VAL A 166 1.28 -9.90 -2.57
C VAL A 166 2.40 -8.90 -2.26
N LEU A 167 2.56 -7.87 -3.09
CA LEU A 167 3.57 -6.84 -2.89
C LEU A 167 3.31 -6.00 -1.63
N PHE A 168 2.05 -5.68 -1.31
CA PHE A 168 1.68 -5.05 -0.04
C PHE A 168 2.04 -5.93 1.15
N ALA A 169 1.80 -7.24 1.08
CA ALA A 169 2.17 -8.15 2.15
C ALA A 169 3.68 -8.13 2.42
N PHE A 170 4.51 -8.18 1.37
CA PHE A 170 5.97 -8.05 1.51
C PHE A 170 6.38 -6.68 2.03
N GLN A 171 5.73 -5.60 1.58
CA GLN A 171 6.01 -4.24 2.05
C GLN A 171 5.71 -4.11 3.54
N ILE A 172 4.59 -4.64 4.03
CA ILE A 172 4.22 -4.62 5.45
C ILE A 172 5.22 -5.43 6.29
N ILE A 173 5.65 -6.60 5.81
CA ILE A 173 6.66 -7.41 6.49
C ILE A 173 8.01 -6.66 6.56
N ALA A 174 8.39 -5.98 5.48
CA ALA A 174 9.60 -5.16 5.46
C ALA A 174 9.50 -3.98 6.42
N VAL A 175 8.37 -3.26 6.45
CA VAL A 175 8.12 -2.17 7.40
C VAL A 175 8.22 -2.67 8.84
N ASP A 176 7.58 -3.78 9.18
CA ASP A 176 7.63 -4.40 10.51
C ASP A 176 9.07 -4.75 10.93
N HIS A 177 9.90 -5.21 10.00
CA HIS A 177 11.32 -5.48 10.26
C HIS A 177 12.13 -4.21 10.57
N TYR A 178 11.81 -3.08 9.94
CA TYR A 178 12.59 -1.84 10.07
C TYR A 178 12.07 -0.89 11.14
N VAL A 179 10.78 -0.89 11.48
CA VAL A 179 10.18 0.00 12.49
C VAL A 179 10.80 -0.15 13.89
N GLY A 180 11.35 -1.33 14.22
CA GLY A 180 12.12 -1.52 15.46
C GLY A 180 13.51 -0.88 15.45
N LYS A 181 14.03 -0.44 14.31
CA LYS A 181 15.39 0.09 14.12
C LYS A 181 15.41 1.58 13.81
N VAL A 182 14.34 2.11 13.21
CA VAL A 182 14.16 3.50 12.82
C VAL A 182 12.77 3.98 13.17
N ASP A 183 12.58 5.30 13.22
CA ASP A 183 11.25 5.87 13.49
C ASP A 183 10.28 5.60 12.33
N GLY A 184 9.07 5.13 12.67
CA GLY A 184 8.06 4.75 11.69
C GLY A 184 7.55 5.92 10.84
N MET A 185 7.50 7.14 11.39
CA MET A 185 7.07 8.33 10.63
C MET A 185 8.14 8.74 9.61
N GLU A 186 9.41 8.68 10.00
CA GLU A 186 10.53 8.97 9.10
C GLU A 186 10.67 7.91 8.02
N LEU A 187 10.45 6.63 8.36
CA LEU A 187 10.38 5.54 7.39
C LEU A 187 9.24 5.77 6.39
N SER A 188 8.05 6.17 6.86
CA SER A 188 6.92 6.51 5.98
C SER A 188 7.26 7.68 5.07
N CYS A 189 7.87 8.75 5.59
CA CYS A 189 8.34 9.86 4.78
C CYS A 189 9.33 9.40 3.69
N ALA A 190 10.32 8.59 4.06
CA ALA A 190 11.31 8.05 3.12
C ALA A 190 10.67 7.22 2.01
N GLN A 191 9.67 6.39 2.31
CA GLN A 191 8.93 5.61 1.31
C GLN A 191 8.22 6.52 0.29
N PHE A 192 7.51 7.55 0.77
CA PHE A 192 6.76 8.45 -0.10
C PHE A 192 7.64 9.36 -0.96
N VAL A 193 8.89 9.60 -0.59
CA VAL A 193 9.89 10.29 -1.43
C VAL A 193 10.38 9.39 -2.57
N VAL A 194 10.45 8.09 -2.35
CA VAL A 194 10.88 7.12 -3.38
C VAL A 194 9.84 6.97 -4.49
N ILE A 195 8.54 7.02 -4.18
CA ILE A 195 7.45 6.82 -5.15
C ILE A 195 7.54 7.77 -6.35
N PRO A 196 7.59 9.11 -6.18
CA PRO A 196 7.69 10.03 -7.32
C PRO A 196 8.95 9.83 -8.13
N SER A 197 10.07 9.53 -7.45
CA SER A 197 11.38 9.33 -8.09
C SER A 197 11.39 8.14 -9.05
N LEU A 198 10.70 7.06 -8.71
CA LEU A 198 10.57 5.87 -9.55
C LEU A 198 9.50 6.06 -10.62
N SER A 199 8.33 6.61 -10.26
CA SER A 199 7.24 6.84 -11.20
C SER A 199 7.62 7.80 -12.32
N HIS A 200 8.35 8.89 -12.01
CA HIS A 200 8.85 9.83 -13.00
C HIS A 200 9.81 9.15 -14.02
N ARG A 201 10.68 8.26 -13.55
CA ARG A 201 11.59 7.51 -14.44
C ARG A 201 10.83 6.56 -15.37
N GLN A 202 9.75 5.97 -14.91
CA GLN A 202 8.91 5.08 -15.71
C GLN A 202 8.05 5.86 -16.70
N MET A 203 7.50 7.01 -16.28
CA MET A 203 6.77 7.93 -17.14
C MET A 203 7.62 8.41 -18.32
N ALA A 204 8.90 8.78 -18.08
CA ALA A 204 9.82 9.21 -19.12
C ALA A 204 10.19 8.08 -20.12
N ARG A 205 10.07 6.82 -19.73
CA ARG A 205 10.34 5.65 -20.61
C ARG A 205 9.12 5.19 -21.41
N HIS A 206 7.91 5.48 -20.94
CA HIS A 206 6.65 5.00 -21.52
C HIS A 206 5.82 6.08 -22.22
N GLN A 207 6.30 7.34 -22.30
CA GLN A 207 5.69 8.33 -23.18
C GLN A 207 6.23 8.17 -24.61
N PRO A 208 5.57 7.30 -25.42
CA PRO A 208 5.20 7.74 -26.75
C PRO A 208 3.77 7.37 -27.18
N ILE A 209 2.85 7.03 -26.29
CA ILE A 209 1.52 6.49 -26.75
C ILE A 209 0.35 7.48 -26.52
N CYS A 210 0.54 8.60 -25.87
CA CYS A 210 -0.56 9.58 -25.65
C CYS A 210 -0.40 10.92 -26.37
N SER A 211 0.32 10.96 -27.48
CA SER A 211 0.43 12.17 -28.32
C SER A 211 -0.14 12.03 -29.72
N VAL A 212 -1.03 11.06 -29.96
CA VAL A 212 -1.79 10.94 -31.22
C VAL A 212 -3.20 10.47 -30.88
N LEU A 213 -4.07 11.40 -30.51
CA LEU A 213 -5.50 11.47 -30.86
C LEU A 213 -6.03 12.83 -30.45
#